data_27c871756ffe129e1342749d1b63fb6e
#
_entry.id   27c871756ffe129e1342749d1b63fb6e
#
_cell.length_a   1.000
_cell.length_b   1.000
_cell.length_c   1.000
_cell.angle_alpha   90.00
_cell.angle_beta   90.00
_cell.angle_gamma   90.00
#
_symmetry.space_group_name_H-M   'P 1'
#
loop_
_entity.id
_entity.type
_entity.pdbx_description
1 polymer ?
#
loop_
_entity_poly.entity_id
_entity_poly.type
_entity_poly.pdbx_seq_one_letter_code
_entity_poly.pdbx_strand_id
1 'polypeptide(L)'
;MRRSRPHLIAAAALAAFAVTGCAAQTAPPDQAARVQERGPACGTARLTLPAGFCATIFADSIGSARHLVVAPNGDVFVAFQQARPNSAVAGVPPGVMGLRDTNGDGVADLKQRFGAAGNTGIALHGDFLYADVGTAIVRYPRPAGALTPTGSPDTVVKGMPYTPGHRARNFAIGRNGSLYVNVGSQTNACQVRDRQAGSPGIDPCTELERRAGIWRFDANRLGQEFTPAARFATGIRNATGLAINPGDGVLYAASHGRDNLSSNWPSLFTEQQNAELPAEELLRVTSGDDFGWPYCYWDGQRGIRVLAPEYGGNGSTVGLCASKKGNVSAMPAHWAPNALTFYTGSMFPAKYRGGAFIAFHGSWNRAPLPQGGYNVVFIPFTNNASNGAWEVFATGFVPQDVQPQTAPHRPSGLAQGPDGALYVTDDVGGRVWRITYSGR
;
A
#
# COMPACT_ATOMS: atom_id res chain seq x y z
N MET A 1 82.08 38.03 -33.50
CA MET A 1 80.96 38.89 -33.32
C MET A 1 79.94 38.68 -34.42
N ARG A 2 79.18 37.67 -34.48
CA ARG A 2 78.05 37.51 -35.40
C ARG A 2 76.95 36.73 -34.68
N ARG A 3 75.83 37.35 -34.55
CA ARG A 3 74.58 36.77 -33.97
C ARG A 3 73.94 35.84 -34.99
N SER A 4 73.63 34.64 -34.62
CA SER A 4 72.77 33.78 -35.39
C SER A 4 71.45 33.56 -34.62
N ARG A 5 70.35 33.86 -35.28
CA ARG A 5 68.97 33.60 -34.83
C ARG A 5 68.62 32.18 -35.22
N PRO A 6 67.90 31.42 -34.38
CA PRO A 6 67.19 30.22 -34.85
C PRO A 6 65.76 30.53 -35.23
N HIS A 7 65.29 29.86 -36.26
CA HIS A 7 63.95 29.91 -36.87
C HIS A 7 62.91 29.27 -35.93
N LEU A 8 61.80 29.96 -35.70
CA LEU A 8 60.59 29.37 -35.13
C LEU A 8 59.85 28.57 -36.22
N ILE A 9 59.64 27.30 -36.00
CA ILE A 9 58.71 26.45 -36.72
C ILE A 9 57.36 26.49 -35.97
N ALA A 10 56.33 27.07 -36.59
CA ALA A 10 54.97 27.08 -36.08
C ALA A 10 54.33 25.71 -36.35
N ALA A 11 54.05 24.96 -35.32
CA ALA A 11 53.24 23.76 -35.39
C ALA A 11 51.77 24.17 -35.22
N ALA A 12 50.96 24.01 -36.29
CA ALA A 12 49.52 24.18 -36.26
C ALA A 12 48.88 22.99 -35.52
N ALA A 13 48.34 23.22 -34.34
CA ALA A 13 47.52 22.26 -33.67
C ALA A 13 46.09 22.29 -34.23
N LEU A 14 45.67 21.25 -34.90
CA LEU A 14 44.27 21.00 -35.22
C LEU A 14 43.52 20.63 -33.91
N ALA A 15 42.69 21.52 -33.46
CA ALA A 15 41.71 21.21 -32.42
C ALA A 15 40.55 20.42 -33.03
N ALA A 16 40.53 19.11 -32.78
CA ALA A 16 39.36 18.29 -33.06
C ALA A 16 38.28 18.61 -32.00
N PHE A 17 37.22 19.27 -32.40
CA PHE A 17 36.01 19.40 -31.62
C PHE A 17 35.32 18.03 -31.57
N ALA A 18 35.45 17.34 -30.45
CA ALA A 18 34.61 16.20 -30.13
C ALA A 18 33.21 16.74 -29.79
N VAL A 19 32.27 16.59 -30.72
CA VAL A 19 30.85 16.77 -30.45
C VAL A 19 30.44 15.58 -29.55
N THR A 20 30.39 15.81 -28.26
CA THR A 20 29.73 14.92 -27.33
C THR A 20 28.22 15.02 -27.62
N GLY A 21 27.73 14.06 -28.43
CA GLY A 21 26.31 13.85 -28.57
C GLY A 21 25.72 13.56 -27.17
N CYS A 22 24.82 14.41 -26.71
CA CYS A 22 23.88 14.06 -25.66
C CYS A 22 23.10 12.82 -26.14
N ALA A 23 23.51 11.65 -25.69
CA ALA A 23 22.65 10.49 -25.74
C ALA A 23 21.45 10.85 -24.87
N ALA A 24 20.30 11.10 -25.48
CA ALA A 24 19.02 11.11 -24.79
C ALA A 24 18.95 9.78 -24.04
N GLN A 25 19.01 9.82 -22.71
CA GLN A 25 18.66 8.68 -21.89
C GLN A 25 17.20 8.39 -22.21
N THR A 26 16.97 7.39 -23.04
CA THR A 26 15.65 6.78 -23.19
C THR A 26 15.20 6.37 -21.79
N ALA A 27 14.05 6.86 -21.37
CA ALA A 27 13.37 6.40 -20.16
C ALA A 27 13.45 4.85 -20.15
N PRO A 28 13.68 4.21 -19.00
CA PRO A 28 13.70 2.76 -18.95
C PRO A 28 12.40 2.27 -19.59
N PRO A 29 12.46 1.25 -20.47
CA PRO A 29 11.27 0.71 -21.09
C PRO A 29 10.29 0.43 -19.95
N ASP A 30 9.04 0.85 -20.16
CA ASP A 30 7.91 0.52 -19.32
C ASP A 30 8.17 -0.88 -18.72
N GLN A 31 8.35 -0.96 -17.39
CA GLN A 31 8.52 -2.25 -16.73
C GLN A 31 7.16 -2.95 -16.83
N ALA A 32 6.76 -3.22 -18.07
CA ALA A 32 5.62 -4.03 -18.38
C ALA A 32 5.80 -5.31 -17.59
N ALA A 33 4.95 -5.46 -16.57
CA ALA A 33 4.91 -6.61 -15.71
C ALA A 33 5.15 -7.86 -16.57
N ARG A 34 6.26 -8.56 -16.36
CA ARG A 34 6.47 -9.85 -17.01
C ARG A 34 5.37 -10.75 -16.49
N VAL A 35 4.32 -10.91 -17.30
CA VAL A 35 3.27 -11.90 -17.05
C VAL A 35 3.98 -13.25 -17.06
N GLN A 36 4.17 -13.85 -15.90
CA GLN A 36 4.69 -15.19 -15.78
C GLN A 36 3.71 -16.16 -16.45
N GLU A 37 4.25 -17.20 -17.09
CA GLU A 37 3.45 -18.21 -17.77
C GLU A 37 2.33 -18.76 -16.89
N ARG A 38 1.16 -18.94 -17.49
CA ARG A 38 -0.05 -19.41 -16.81
C ARG A 38 0.15 -20.84 -16.31
N GLY A 39 0.11 -21.02 -15.01
CA GLY A 39 -0.03 -22.33 -14.41
C GLY A 39 -1.39 -22.98 -14.73
N PRO A 40 -1.55 -24.30 -14.57
CA PRO A 40 -2.83 -24.97 -14.79
C PRO A 40 -3.92 -24.34 -13.93
N ALA A 41 -5.13 -24.20 -14.49
CA ALA A 41 -6.29 -23.68 -13.77
C ALA A 41 -6.57 -24.58 -12.55
N CYS A 42 -6.29 -24.05 -11.37
CA CYS A 42 -6.52 -24.73 -10.12
C CYS A 42 -7.77 -24.17 -9.45
N GLY A 43 -8.69 -25.02 -9.10
CA GLY A 43 -9.88 -24.67 -8.34
C GLY A 43 -10.87 -23.78 -9.09
N THR A 44 -11.82 -23.19 -8.37
CA THR A 44 -12.91 -22.38 -8.88
C THR A 44 -12.60 -20.89 -8.99
N ALA A 45 -11.41 -20.46 -8.56
CA ALA A 45 -11.11 -19.05 -8.26
C ALA A 45 -10.77 -18.17 -9.47
N ARG A 46 -10.46 -18.73 -10.64
CA ARG A 46 -10.15 -18.02 -11.91
C ARG A 46 -9.09 -16.90 -11.81
N LEU A 47 -8.19 -16.92 -10.81
CA LEU A 47 -7.06 -16.02 -10.77
C LEU A 47 -5.96 -16.47 -11.74
N THR A 48 -5.23 -15.52 -12.32
CA THR A 48 -4.00 -15.78 -13.06
C THR A 48 -2.83 -15.66 -12.10
N LEU A 49 -2.09 -16.77 -11.93
CA LEU A 49 -1.00 -16.94 -10.97
C LEU A 49 0.23 -17.50 -11.69
N PRO A 50 1.44 -17.40 -11.11
CA PRO A 50 2.62 -18.10 -11.60
C PRO A 50 2.43 -19.62 -11.62
N ALA A 51 3.21 -20.31 -12.44
CA ALA A 51 3.19 -21.77 -12.55
C ALA A 51 3.38 -22.45 -11.17
N GLY A 52 2.61 -23.50 -10.91
CA GLY A 52 2.62 -24.25 -9.66
C GLY A 52 1.79 -23.64 -8.53
N PHE A 53 1.23 -22.44 -8.71
CA PHE A 53 0.31 -21.85 -7.74
C PHE A 53 -1.15 -22.16 -8.08
N CYS A 54 -1.94 -22.30 -7.02
CA CYS A 54 -3.39 -22.52 -7.06
C CYS A 54 -4.12 -21.52 -6.20
N ALA A 55 -5.31 -21.07 -6.63
CA ALA A 55 -6.22 -20.30 -5.79
C ALA A 55 -7.54 -21.06 -5.59
N THR A 56 -8.04 -21.05 -4.37
CA THR A 56 -9.39 -21.49 -3.99
C THR A 56 -10.17 -20.32 -3.41
N ILE A 57 -11.51 -20.38 -3.52
CA ILE A 57 -12.39 -19.43 -2.82
C ILE A 57 -12.58 -19.98 -1.41
N PHE A 58 -11.89 -19.39 -0.43
CA PHE A 58 -11.98 -19.78 0.98
C PHE A 58 -13.30 -19.37 1.61
N ALA A 59 -13.81 -18.18 1.27
CA ALA A 59 -15.14 -17.70 1.64
C ALA A 59 -15.67 -16.73 0.59
N ASP A 60 -16.99 -16.68 0.40
CA ASP A 60 -17.62 -15.81 -0.58
C ASP A 60 -18.82 -15.05 0.03
N SER A 61 -19.10 -13.86 -0.52
CA SER A 61 -20.25 -13.03 -0.19
C SER A 61 -20.38 -12.69 1.29
N ILE A 62 -19.25 -12.58 2.01
CA ILE A 62 -19.24 -12.44 3.48
C ILE A 62 -19.40 -10.99 3.98
N GLY A 63 -19.35 -10.00 3.10
CA GLY A 63 -19.44 -8.57 3.43
C GLY A 63 -18.28 -7.77 2.85
N SER A 64 -18.21 -6.46 3.13
CA SER A 64 -17.13 -5.59 2.64
C SER A 64 -15.83 -5.88 3.38
N ALA A 65 -15.17 -7.00 2.98
CA ALA A 65 -14.01 -7.56 3.64
C ALA A 65 -12.75 -6.70 3.40
N ARG A 66 -12.19 -6.19 4.48
CA ARG A 66 -10.99 -5.36 4.45
C ARG A 66 -9.77 -6.19 4.80
N HIS A 67 -9.05 -5.88 5.86
CA HIS A 67 -7.90 -6.66 6.28
C HIS A 67 -8.30 -7.94 7.01
N LEU A 68 -7.36 -8.87 7.05
CA LEU A 68 -7.53 -10.15 7.71
C LEU A 68 -6.25 -10.56 8.42
N VAL A 69 -6.39 -11.45 9.38
CA VAL A 69 -5.28 -12.16 10.03
C VAL A 69 -5.61 -13.63 10.13
N VAL A 70 -4.59 -14.48 10.11
CA VAL A 70 -4.73 -15.93 10.29
C VAL A 70 -4.07 -16.35 11.60
N ALA A 71 -4.83 -17.03 12.43
CA ALA A 71 -4.34 -17.54 13.71
C ALA A 71 -3.46 -18.79 13.50
N PRO A 72 -2.62 -19.17 14.50
CA PRO A 72 -1.76 -20.34 14.40
C PRO A 72 -2.49 -21.67 14.16
N ASN A 73 -3.78 -21.76 14.52
CA ASN A 73 -4.63 -22.93 14.28
C ASN A 73 -5.35 -22.89 12.91
N GLY A 74 -5.07 -21.91 12.06
CA GLY A 74 -5.68 -21.77 10.73
C GLY A 74 -6.97 -20.94 10.69
N ASP A 75 -7.53 -20.52 11.82
CA ASP A 75 -8.70 -19.63 11.84
C ASP A 75 -8.37 -18.30 11.19
N VAL A 76 -9.27 -17.82 10.35
CA VAL A 76 -9.13 -16.54 9.64
C VAL A 76 -10.09 -15.51 10.24
N PHE A 77 -9.57 -14.37 10.67
CA PHE A 77 -10.37 -13.25 11.17
C PHE A 77 -10.34 -12.10 10.17
N VAL A 78 -11.52 -11.64 9.75
CA VAL A 78 -11.68 -10.60 8.73
C VAL A 78 -12.37 -9.38 9.33
N ALA A 79 -11.79 -8.18 9.13
CA ALA A 79 -12.43 -6.91 9.45
C ALA A 79 -13.33 -6.47 8.30
N PHE A 80 -14.51 -5.93 8.64
CA PHE A 80 -15.49 -5.42 7.68
C PHE A 80 -15.72 -3.94 7.91
N GLN A 81 -15.66 -3.16 6.84
CA GLN A 81 -16.15 -1.79 6.84
C GLN A 81 -17.63 -1.75 6.43
N GLN A 82 -18.27 -0.60 6.61
CA GLN A 82 -19.59 -0.35 6.02
C GLN A 82 -19.50 -0.50 4.50
N ALA A 83 -20.29 -1.41 3.96
CA ALA A 83 -20.37 -1.64 2.53
C ALA A 83 -20.95 -0.41 1.79
N ARG A 84 -20.52 -0.21 0.54
CA ARG A 84 -21.15 0.81 -0.33
C ARG A 84 -22.58 0.41 -0.67
N PRO A 85 -23.52 1.36 -0.77
CA PRO A 85 -24.92 1.04 -1.03
C PRO A 85 -25.18 0.16 -2.26
N ASN A 86 -24.35 0.31 -3.30
CA ASN A 86 -24.52 -0.39 -4.58
C ASN A 86 -23.53 -1.57 -4.76
N SER A 87 -22.84 -2.01 -3.69
CA SER A 87 -21.97 -3.19 -3.77
C SER A 87 -22.77 -4.49 -3.66
N ALA A 88 -22.21 -5.59 -4.17
CA ALA A 88 -22.83 -6.92 -4.08
C ALA A 88 -23.06 -7.37 -2.62
N VAL A 89 -22.37 -6.77 -1.67
CA VAL A 89 -22.49 -7.05 -0.23
C VAL A 89 -23.14 -5.91 0.56
N ALA A 90 -23.92 -5.06 -0.12
CA ALA A 90 -24.72 -4.01 0.52
C ALA A 90 -25.62 -4.61 1.61
N GLY A 91 -25.76 -3.90 2.73
CA GLY A 91 -26.60 -4.36 3.86
C GLY A 91 -25.88 -5.27 4.86
N VAL A 92 -24.68 -5.80 4.53
CA VAL A 92 -23.87 -6.51 5.53
C VAL A 92 -23.22 -5.47 6.47
N PRO A 93 -23.51 -5.51 7.78
CA PRO A 93 -23.01 -4.50 8.72
C PRO A 93 -21.49 -4.60 8.92
N PRO A 94 -20.79 -3.52 9.37
CA PRO A 94 -19.40 -3.58 9.78
C PRO A 94 -19.21 -4.49 10.99
N GLY A 95 -17.96 -4.88 11.28
CA GLY A 95 -17.62 -5.74 12.40
C GLY A 95 -16.42 -6.62 12.12
N VAL A 96 -16.37 -7.77 12.76
CA VAL A 96 -15.35 -8.80 12.53
C VAL A 96 -16.03 -10.15 12.31
N MET A 97 -15.44 -11.02 11.50
CA MET A 97 -15.90 -12.40 11.30
C MET A 97 -14.73 -13.36 11.50
N GLY A 98 -14.96 -14.38 12.32
CA GLY A 98 -14.11 -15.57 12.38
C GLY A 98 -14.59 -16.59 11.36
N LEU A 99 -13.65 -17.18 10.63
CA LEU A 99 -13.85 -18.19 9.59
C LEU A 99 -12.98 -19.40 9.91
N ARG A 100 -13.53 -20.59 9.79
CA ARG A 100 -12.80 -21.86 10.01
C ARG A 100 -13.15 -22.86 8.92
N ASP A 101 -12.12 -23.47 8.36
CA ASP A 101 -12.18 -24.70 7.59
C ASP A 101 -12.09 -25.87 8.57
N THR A 102 -13.17 -26.64 8.71
CA THR A 102 -13.26 -27.72 9.71
C THR A 102 -12.90 -29.08 9.14
N ASN A 103 -12.91 -29.23 7.82
CA ASN A 103 -12.70 -30.49 7.11
C ASN A 103 -11.39 -30.53 6.31
N GLY A 104 -10.67 -29.39 6.19
CA GLY A 104 -9.37 -29.30 5.53
C GLY A 104 -9.46 -29.17 4.00
N ASP A 105 -10.62 -28.86 3.43
CA ASP A 105 -10.82 -28.75 1.97
C ASP A 105 -10.42 -27.39 1.39
N GLY A 106 -10.02 -26.44 2.24
CA GLY A 106 -9.62 -25.09 1.85
C GLY A 106 -10.80 -24.12 1.71
N VAL A 107 -11.99 -24.47 2.21
CA VAL A 107 -13.20 -23.63 2.25
C VAL A 107 -13.66 -23.48 3.70
N ALA A 108 -14.10 -22.29 4.09
CA ALA A 108 -14.61 -22.04 5.43
C ALA A 108 -16.05 -22.58 5.60
N ASP A 109 -16.20 -23.62 6.41
CA ASP A 109 -17.50 -24.21 6.80
C ASP A 109 -18.18 -23.41 7.89
N LEU A 110 -17.39 -22.86 8.83
CA LEU A 110 -17.90 -22.13 9.99
C LEU A 110 -17.60 -20.65 9.86
N LYS A 111 -18.66 -19.83 9.99
CA LYS A 111 -18.60 -18.36 9.89
C LYS A 111 -19.32 -17.75 11.08
N GLN A 112 -18.61 -16.99 11.91
CA GLN A 112 -19.16 -16.37 13.10
C GLN A 112 -18.81 -14.89 13.17
N ARG A 113 -19.84 -14.04 13.26
CA ARG A 113 -19.66 -12.56 13.36
C ARG A 113 -19.64 -12.12 14.81
N PHE A 114 -18.87 -11.08 15.08
CA PHE A 114 -18.85 -10.38 16.36
C PHE A 114 -18.41 -8.93 16.18
N GLY A 115 -18.55 -8.12 17.25
CA GLY A 115 -18.25 -6.70 17.22
C GLY A 115 -19.30 -5.91 16.43
N ALA A 116 -19.80 -4.84 17.03
CA ALA A 116 -20.84 -3.98 16.44
C ALA A 116 -20.24 -2.89 15.52
N ALA A 117 -18.92 -2.72 15.53
CA ALA A 117 -18.20 -1.75 14.72
C ALA A 117 -16.93 -2.41 14.15
N GLY A 118 -16.55 -1.99 12.98
CA GLY A 118 -15.34 -2.45 12.30
C GLY A 118 -15.03 -1.52 11.16
N ASN A 119 -13.78 -1.54 10.71
CA ASN A 119 -13.32 -0.74 9.58
C ASN A 119 -12.25 -1.53 8.80
N THR A 120 -10.96 -1.20 8.92
CA THR A 120 -9.92 -1.83 8.10
C THR A 120 -8.92 -2.63 8.92
N GLY A 121 -8.36 -2.03 9.96
CA GLY A 121 -7.25 -2.61 10.70
C GLY A 121 -7.66 -3.78 11.58
N ILE A 122 -6.87 -4.87 11.53
CA ILE A 122 -7.02 -6.04 12.38
C ILE A 122 -5.65 -6.68 12.61
N ALA A 123 -5.38 -7.17 13.83
CA ALA A 123 -4.14 -7.87 14.17
C ALA A 123 -4.36 -8.86 15.32
N LEU A 124 -3.51 -9.87 15.38
CA LEU A 124 -3.35 -10.75 16.55
C LEU A 124 -2.09 -10.36 17.32
N HIS A 125 -2.20 -10.21 18.64
CA HIS A 125 -1.04 -10.03 19.51
C HIS A 125 -1.33 -10.61 20.90
N GLY A 126 -0.50 -11.52 21.36
CA GLY A 126 -0.79 -12.31 22.56
C GLY A 126 -2.14 -13.04 22.43
N ASP A 127 -2.91 -13.05 23.51
CA ASP A 127 -4.23 -13.67 23.58
C ASP A 127 -5.37 -12.74 23.11
N PHE A 128 -5.04 -11.71 22.31
CA PHE A 128 -6.01 -10.71 21.89
C PHE A 128 -6.10 -10.57 20.37
N LEU A 129 -7.31 -10.28 19.92
CA LEU A 129 -7.60 -9.78 18.58
C LEU A 129 -7.83 -8.27 18.66
N TYR A 130 -7.03 -7.49 17.96
CA TYR A 130 -7.14 -6.04 17.85
C TYR A 130 -7.93 -5.66 16.61
N ALA A 131 -8.79 -4.65 16.73
CA ALA A 131 -9.59 -4.15 15.62
C ALA A 131 -9.70 -2.62 15.64
N ASP A 132 -9.74 -2.01 14.45
CA ASP A 132 -10.08 -0.62 14.21
C ASP A 132 -11.62 -0.45 14.25
N VAL A 133 -12.08 0.48 15.04
CA VAL A 133 -13.50 0.87 15.14
C VAL A 133 -13.73 2.34 14.74
N GLY A 134 -12.86 2.88 13.88
CA GLY A 134 -12.93 4.23 13.32
C GLY A 134 -12.16 5.28 14.13
N THR A 135 -12.57 5.64 15.32
CA THR A 135 -11.89 6.63 16.18
C THR A 135 -11.11 6.01 17.33
N ALA A 136 -11.10 4.68 17.42
CA ALA A 136 -10.39 3.92 18.43
C ALA A 136 -9.80 2.61 17.88
N ILE A 137 -8.78 2.09 18.55
CA ILE A 137 -8.33 0.71 18.44
C ILE A 137 -8.79 -0.01 19.71
N VAL A 138 -9.51 -1.12 19.51
CA VAL A 138 -9.96 -1.98 20.58
C VAL A 138 -9.27 -3.33 20.52
N ARG A 139 -9.28 -4.08 21.64
CA ARG A 139 -8.84 -5.48 21.65
C ARG A 139 -9.89 -6.37 22.29
N TYR A 140 -10.09 -7.52 21.70
CA TYR A 140 -11.00 -8.55 22.19
C TYR A 140 -10.20 -9.68 22.82
N PRO A 141 -10.54 -10.14 24.05
CA PRO A 141 -9.99 -11.38 24.59
C PRO A 141 -10.37 -12.56 23.68
N ARG A 142 -9.38 -13.31 23.24
CA ARG A 142 -9.58 -14.47 22.35
C ARG A 142 -8.93 -15.70 22.96
N PRO A 143 -9.66 -16.56 23.65
CA PRO A 143 -9.15 -17.85 24.11
C PRO A 143 -8.60 -18.69 22.97
N ALA A 144 -7.57 -19.48 23.23
CA ALA A 144 -6.98 -20.35 22.23
C ALA A 144 -8.05 -21.24 21.58
N GLY A 145 -8.09 -21.28 20.24
CA GLY A 145 -9.07 -22.05 19.47
C GLY A 145 -10.49 -21.46 19.43
N ALA A 146 -10.75 -20.33 20.07
CA ALA A 146 -12.04 -19.65 19.97
C ALA A 146 -12.16 -18.88 18.64
N LEU A 147 -13.30 -19.04 17.96
CA LEU A 147 -13.62 -18.33 16.73
C LEU A 147 -14.29 -16.97 17.00
N THR A 148 -14.84 -16.79 18.20
CA THR A 148 -15.38 -15.51 18.68
C THR A 148 -14.75 -15.17 20.02
N PRO A 149 -14.62 -13.86 20.34
CA PRO A 149 -14.13 -13.44 21.64
C PRO A 149 -15.12 -13.78 22.77
N THR A 150 -14.61 -13.80 23.97
CA THR A 150 -15.40 -13.90 25.21
C THR A 150 -15.46 -12.53 25.87
N GLY A 151 -16.63 -11.90 25.90
CA GLY A 151 -16.84 -10.61 26.56
C GLY A 151 -16.66 -9.38 25.65
N SER A 152 -16.73 -8.20 26.26
CA SER A 152 -16.63 -6.92 25.58
C SER A 152 -15.17 -6.54 25.29
N PRO A 153 -14.91 -5.75 24.24
CA PRO A 153 -13.55 -5.31 23.95
C PRO A 153 -13.05 -4.23 24.92
N ASP A 154 -11.76 -4.25 25.20
CA ASP A 154 -11.04 -3.15 25.85
C ASP A 154 -10.63 -2.09 24.84
N THR A 155 -10.67 -0.82 25.24
CA THR A 155 -10.11 0.28 24.43
C THR A 155 -8.61 0.42 24.67
N VAL A 156 -7.82 0.28 23.61
CA VAL A 156 -6.35 0.44 23.63
C VAL A 156 -5.97 1.90 23.38
N VAL A 157 -6.49 2.48 22.29
CA VAL A 157 -6.27 3.89 21.91
C VAL A 157 -7.60 4.50 21.52
N LYS A 158 -7.86 5.74 21.96
CA LYS A 158 -9.07 6.52 21.60
C LYS A 158 -8.72 7.95 21.18
N GLY A 159 -9.73 8.70 20.72
CA GLY A 159 -9.59 10.12 20.34
C GLY A 159 -8.88 10.34 19.00
N MET A 160 -8.77 9.32 18.15
CA MET A 160 -8.24 9.48 16.81
C MET A 160 -9.21 10.28 15.94
N PRO A 161 -8.68 11.21 15.09
CA PRO A 161 -9.53 12.07 14.27
C PRO A 161 -10.26 11.24 13.22
N TYR A 162 -11.57 11.41 13.10
CA TYR A 162 -12.33 10.83 11.99
C TYR A 162 -11.96 11.50 10.67
N THR A 163 -11.73 10.71 9.62
CA THR A 163 -11.30 11.19 8.30
C THR A 163 -12.18 10.54 7.22
N PRO A 164 -13.25 11.20 6.73
CA PRO A 164 -14.19 10.59 5.79
C PRO A 164 -13.55 10.08 4.49
N GLY A 165 -12.61 10.83 3.91
CA GLY A 165 -11.91 10.47 2.66
C GLY A 165 -10.89 9.35 2.83
N HIS A 166 -10.21 9.26 3.98
CA HIS A 166 -9.19 8.27 4.32
C HIS A 166 -9.49 7.62 5.66
N ARG A 167 -10.67 7.02 5.77
CA ARG A 167 -11.14 6.40 7.02
C ARG A 167 -10.50 5.06 7.36
N ALA A 168 -9.76 4.45 6.44
CA ALA A 168 -9.03 3.23 6.70
C ALA A 168 -7.96 3.46 7.77
N ARG A 169 -8.13 2.82 8.92
CA ARG A 169 -7.27 2.92 10.10
C ARG A 169 -6.48 1.64 10.23
N ASN A 170 -5.58 1.41 9.25
CA ASN A 170 -4.72 0.25 9.34
C ASN A 170 -3.66 0.45 10.43
N PHE A 171 -3.24 -0.65 11.05
CA PHE A 171 -2.19 -0.67 12.05
C PHE A 171 -1.37 -1.96 11.98
N ALA A 172 -0.16 -1.91 12.51
CA ALA A 172 0.71 -3.06 12.69
C ALA A 172 1.22 -3.12 14.13
N ILE A 173 1.34 -4.32 14.68
CA ILE A 173 1.85 -4.54 16.05
C ILE A 173 3.16 -5.31 15.98
N GLY A 174 4.23 -4.73 16.53
CA GLY A 174 5.53 -5.38 16.64
C GLY A 174 5.56 -6.44 17.74
N ARG A 175 6.51 -7.35 17.66
CA ARG A 175 6.71 -8.39 18.69
C ARG A 175 6.92 -7.81 20.08
N ASN A 176 7.47 -6.60 20.16
CA ASN A 176 7.68 -5.85 21.41
C ASN A 176 6.44 -5.08 21.90
N GLY A 177 5.27 -5.26 21.27
CA GLY A 177 4.04 -4.56 21.60
C GLY A 177 3.92 -3.13 21.03
N SER A 178 4.89 -2.64 20.26
CA SER A 178 4.75 -1.35 19.58
C SER A 178 3.60 -1.40 18.57
N LEU A 179 2.60 -0.55 18.74
CA LEU A 179 1.41 -0.42 17.89
C LEU A 179 1.58 0.82 17.00
N TYR A 180 1.72 0.63 15.71
CA TYR A 180 1.84 1.68 14.70
C TYR A 180 0.51 1.85 13.97
N VAL A 181 -0.05 3.07 13.99
CA VAL A 181 -1.38 3.35 13.43
C VAL A 181 -1.29 4.41 12.35
N ASN A 182 -1.81 4.11 11.14
CA ASN A 182 -1.98 5.09 10.07
C ASN A 182 -3.13 6.04 10.39
N VAL A 183 -2.89 7.33 10.22
CA VAL A 183 -3.93 8.35 10.20
C VAL A 183 -3.82 9.14 8.89
N GLY A 184 -4.68 8.83 7.93
CA GLY A 184 -4.66 9.46 6.61
C GLY A 184 -5.00 10.95 6.64
N SER A 185 -4.63 11.67 5.60
CA SER A 185 -4.94 13.09 5.43
C SER A 185 -6.45 13.35 5.37
N GLN A 186 -6.87 14.56 5.69
CA GLN A 186 -8.27 15.01 5.54
C GLN A 186 -8.57 15.27 4.06
N THR A 187 -7.63 15.93 3.37
CA THR A 187 -7.77 16.40 2.01
C THR A 187 -6.79 15.68 1.08
N ASN A 188 -6.90 15.95 -0.21
CA ASN A 188 -6.01 15.39 -1.23
C ASN A 188 -4.57 15.94 -1.12
N ALA A 189 -4.42 17.27 -0.94
CA ALA A 189 -3.13 17.96 -0.98
C ALA A 189 -3.06 19.17 -0.05
N CYS A 190 -3.83 19.20 1.04
CA CYS A 190 -3.90 20.31 2.01
C CYS A 190 -4.17 21.67 1.34
N GLN A 191 -5.05 21.68 0.35
CA GLN A 191 -5.46 22.91 -0.36
C GLN A 191 -6.42 23.75 0.49
N VAL A 192 -6.43 25.06 0.30
CA VAL A 192 -7.42 25.98 0.88
C VAL A 192 -8.85 25.55 0.52
N ARG A 193 -9.03 25.10 -0.73
CA ARG A 193 -10.26 24.46 -1.23
C ARG A 193 -9.90 23.13 -1.86
N ASP A 194 -10.22 22.04 -1.17
CA ASP A 194 -9.82 20.70 -1.58
C ASP A 194 -10.31 20.35 -2.97
N ARG A 195 -9.41 19.80 -3.81
CA ARG A 195 -9.67 19.33 -5.18
C ARG A 195 -10.22 20.41 -6.13
N GLN A 196 -10.01 21.69 -5.83
CA GLN A 196 -10.39 22.79 -6.70
C GLN A 196 -9.21 23.28 -7.54
N ALA A 197 -9.47 23.51 -8.82
CA ALA A 197 -8.48 24.02 -9.78
C ALA A 197 -7.85 25.34 -9.31
N GLY A 198 -6.51 25.39 -9.35
CA GLY A 198 -5.72 26.56 -8.98
C GLY A 198 -5.75 26.93 -7.49
N SER A 199 -6.38 26.11 -6.63
CA SER A 199 -6.39 26.38 -5.18
C SER A 199 -5.01 26.16 -4.58
N PRO A 200 -4.39 27.18 -3.92
CA PRO A 200 -3.09 27.02 -3.28
C PRO A 200 -3.16 26.09 -2.07
N GLY A 201 -2.01 25.61 -1.63
CA GLY A 201 -1.86 24.88 -0.38
C GLY A 201 -1.95 25.78 0.84
N ILE A 202 -2.36 25.20 1.96
CA ILE A 202 -2.26 25.84 3.28
C ILE A 202 -0.81 25.66 3.75
N ASP A 203 -0.11 26.77 4.03
CA ASP A 203 1.26 26.75 4.49
C ASP A 203 1.43 27.59 5.77
N PRO A 204 1.83 27.02 6.90
CA PRO A 204 2.07 25.57 7.11
C PRO A 204 0.77 24.74 7.08
N CYS A 205 0.86 23.53 6.53
CA CYS A 205 -0.30 22.62 6.47
C CYS A 205 -0.74 22.16 7.86
N THR A 206 -1.90 22.60 8.30
CA THR A 206 -2.44 22.33 9.64
C THR A 206 -2.87 20.85 9.83
N GLU A 207 -3.13 20.14 8.73
CA GLU A 207 -3.46 18.71 8.82
C GLU A 207 -2.30 17.88 9.39
N LEU A 208 -1.06 18.28 9.15
CA LEU A 208 0.13 17.57 9.63
C LEU A 208 0.20 17.52 11.17
N GLU A 209 -0.55 18.35 11.87
CA GLU A 209 -0.58 18.28 13.33
C GLU A 209 -1.14 16.94 13.84
N ARG A 210 -2.22 16.43 13.21
CA ARG A 210 -2.95 15.26 13.68
C ARG A 210 -3.24 14.20 12.60
N ARG A 211 -2.74 14.36 11.37
CA ARG A 211 -3.06 13.54 10.20
C ARG A 211 -1.83 13.34 9.31
N ALA A 212 -2.01 12.59 8.24
CA ALA A 212 -1.01 12.34 7.19
C ALA A 212 0.30 11.80 7.75
N GLY A 213 0.21 10.72 8.53
CA GLY A 213 1.36 10.10 9.15
C GLY A 213 1.03 8.82 9.89
N ILE A 214 2.00 8.39 10.69
CA ILE A 214 1.92 7.20 11.53
C ILE A 214 2.17 7.59 12.98
N TRP A 215 1.34 7.09 13.89
CA TRP A 215 1.46 7.27 15.33
C TRP A 215 1.82 5.96 16.02
N ARG A 216 2.61 6.03 17.08
CA ARG A 216 3.05 4.87 17.85
C ARG A 216 2.45 4.86 19.25
N PHE A 217 1.91 3.70 19.62
CA PHE A 217 1.34 3.41 20.94
C PHE A 217 1.90 2.08 21.46
N ASP A 218 1.45 1.67 22.65
CA ASP A 218 1.72 0.37 23.23
C ASP A 218 0.45 -0.50 23.15
N ALA A 219 0.51 -1.62 22.45
CA ALA A 219 -0.63 -2.54 22.32
C ALA A 219 -1.07 -3.13 23.66
N ASN A 220 -0.15 -3.24 24.63
CA ASN A 220 -0.43 -3.85 25.94
C ASN A 220 -1.04 -2.86 26.95
N ARG A 221 -1.01 -1.55 26.67
CA ARG A 221 -1.54 -0.52 27.55
C ARG A 221 -2.92 -0.05 27.10
N LEU A 222 -3.88 -0.05 28.03
CA LEU A 222 -5.25 0.41 27.78
C LEU A 222 -5.42 1.91 28.00
N GLY A 223 -6.48 2.47 27.40
CA GLY A 223 -6.94 3.83 27.65
C GLY A 223 -6.01 4.93 27.15
N GLN A 224 -5.12 4.65 26.20
CA GLN A 224 -4.22 5.66 25.65
C GLN A 224 -4.99 6.70 24.82
N GLU A 225 -4.63 7.97 24.99
CA GLU A 225 -5.18 9.07 24.19
C GLU A 225 -4.33 9.33 22.93
N PHE A 226 -4.99 9.59 21.82
CA PHE A 226 -4.33 10.06 20.63
C PHE A 226 -3.86 11.51 20.80
N THR A 227 -2.57 11.73 20.69
CA THR A 227 -1.96 13.06 20.79
C THR A 227 -0.95 13.29 19.67
N PRO A 228 -0.70 14.55 19.25
CA PRO A 228 0.37 14.86 18.30
C PRO A 228 1.75 14.35 18.72
N ALA A 229 2.05 14.32 20.03
CA ALA A 229 3.32 13.86 20.57
C ALA A 229 3.62 12.37 20.32
N ALA A 230 2.60 11.55 20.08
CA ALA A 230 2.75 10.13 19.76
C ALA A 230 3.11 9.89 18.28
N ARG A 231 3.31 10.94 17.48
CA ARG A 231 3.66 10.84 16.05
C ARG A 231 5.01 10.14 15.89
N PHE A 232 5.01 9.11 15.06
CA PHE A 232 6.20 8.32 14.73
C PHE A 232 6.85 8.79 13.42
N ALA A 233 6.02 9.06 12.38
CA ALA A 233 6.45 9.59 11.09
C ALA A 233 5.38 10.51 10.50
N THR A 234 5.77 11.42 9.60
CA THR A 234 4.90 12.43 9.00
C THR A 234 5.03 12.45 7.47
N GLY A 235 4.19 13.25 6.81
CA GLY A 235 4.27 13.42 5.35
C GLY A 235 3.83 12.21 4.54
N ILE A 236 3.00 11.34 5.12
CA ILE A 236 2.43 10.15 4.48
C ILE A 236 0.93 10.40 4.28
N ARG A 237 0.51 10.61 3.03
CA ARG A 237 -0.89 10.97 2.72
C ARG A 237 -1.89 9.96 3.26
N ASN A 238 -1.71 8.69 2.95
CA ASN A 238 -2.53 7.60 3.43
C ASN A 238 -1.82 6.26 3.19
N ALA A 239 -1.45 5.55 4.25
CA ALA A 239 -0.79 4.24 4.17
C ALA A 239 -1.74 3.14 4.65
N THR A 240 -2.52 2.60 3.72
CA THR A 240 -3.48 1.53 4.06
C THR A 240 -2.77 0.18 4.25
N GLY A 241 -1.66 -0.07 3.58
CA GLY A 241 -0.81 -1.25 3.83
C GLY A 241 0.27 -0.95 4.85
N LEU A 242 0.20 -1.54 6.05
CA LEU A 242 1.26 -1.49 7.07
C LEU A 242 1.71 -2.89 7.44
N ALA A 243 3.02 -3.12 7.48
CA ALA A 243 3.59 -4.35 7.98
C ALA A 243 4.97 -4.10 8.61
N ILE A 244 5.32 -4.91 9.59
CA ILE A 244 6.66 -4.94 10.17
C ILE A 244 7.43 -6.06 9.48
N ASN A 245 8.59 -5.75 8.90
CA ASN A 245 9.46 -6.76 8.34
C ASN A 245 9.99 -7.64 9.47
N PRO A 246 9.69 -8.95 9.46
CA PRO A 246 10.08 -9.84 10.55
C PRO A 246 11.59 -10.06 10.64
N GLY A 247 12.35 -9.73 9.61
CA GLY A 247 13.79 -9.90 9.55
C GLY A 247 14.58 -8.81 10.27
N ASP A 248 14.12 -7.53 10.20
CA ASP A 248 14.81 -6.40 10.85
C ASP A 248 13.93 -5.65 11.88
N GLY A 249 12.67 -6.02 12.02
CA GLY A 249 11.73 -5.38 12.94
C GLY A 249 11.30 -3.97 12.54
N VAL A 250 11.60 -3.53 11.32
CA VAL A 250 11.28 -2.18 10.84
C VAL A 250 9.89 -2.14 10.22
N LEU A 251 9.20 -1.02 10.43
CA LEU A 251 7.91 -0.75 9.83
C LEU A 251 8.04 -0.38 8.36
N TYR A 252 7.18 -0.98 7.53
CA TYR A 252 6.99 -0.60 6.14
C TYR A 252 5.55 -0.16 5.91
N ALA A 253 5.37 0.81 4.98
CA ALA A 253 4.10 1.40 4.67
C ALA A 253 3.90 1.49 3.14
N ALA A 254 2.81 0.94 2.64
CA ALA A 254 2.39 1.12 1.25
C ALA A 254 1.45 2.33 1.20
N SER A 255 1.91 3.41 0.57
CA SER A 255 1.28 4.74 0.60
C SER A 255 0.63 5.09 -0.72
N HIS A 256 -0.60 5.59 -0.64
CA HIS A 256 -1.33 6.14 -1.77
C HIS A 256 -0.80 7.51 -2.17
N GLY A 257 -0.56 7.71 -3.48
CA GLY A 257 -0.29 9.00 -4.07
C GLY A 257 -1.49 9.95 -4.00
N ARG A 258 -1.26 11.22 -4.35
CA ARG A 258 -2.33 12.20 -4.50
C ARG A 258 -3.10 12.01 -5.82
N ASP A 259 -4.27 12.61 -5.93
CA ASP A 259 -5.10 12.59 -7.13
C ASP A 259 -5.14 13.97 -7.82
N ASN A 260 -5.75 14.03 -9.03
CA ASN A 260 -6.24 15.25 -9.66
C ASN A 260 -5.17 16.28 -10.06
N LEU A 261 -4.00 15.84 -10.55
CA LEU A 261 -2.97 16.76 -11.03
C LEU A 261 -3.47 17.61 -12.20
N SER A 262 -4.03 17.00 -13.26
CA SER A 262 -4.47 17.74 -14.45
C SER A 262 -5.71 18.59 -14.18
N SER A 263 -6.71 18.07 -13.46
CA SER A 263 -7.93 18.81 -13.17
C SER A 263 -7.70 19.99 -12.22
N ASN A 264 -6.74 19.87 -11.30
CA ASN A 264 -6.39 20.96 -10.39
C ASN A 264 -5.41 21.94 -11.01
N TRP A 265 -4.52 21.48 -11.88
CA TRP A 265 -3.43 22.27 -12.48
C TRP A 265 -3.30 22.00 -13.98
N PRO A 266 -4.34 22.32 -14.80
CA PRO A 266 -4.37 21.97 -16.23
C PRO A 266 -3.31 22.69 -17.08
N SER A 267 -2.75 23.80 -16.60
CA SER A 267 -1.62 24.50 -17.25
C SER A 267 -0.27 23.80 -17.03
N LEU A 268 -0.16 22.89 -16.06
CA LEU A 268 1.08 22.23 -15.69
C LEU A 268 1.09 20.75 -16.02
N PHE A 269 -0.09 20.09 -16.06
CA PHE A 269 -0.20 18.65 -16.23
C PHE A 269 -1.25 18.29 -17.28
N THR A 270 -0.88 17.41 -18.19
CA THR A 270 -1.81 16.77 -19.12
C THR A 270 -2.61 15.65 -18.40
N GLU A 271 -3.69 15.18 -19.03
CA GLU A 271 -4.44 14.02 -18.53
C GLU A 271 -3.58 12.75 -18.51
N GLN A 272 -2.69 12.58 -19.50
CA GLN A 272 -1.71 11.51 -19.55
C GLN A 272 -0.77 11.54 -18.34
N GLN A 273 -0.22 12.70 -18.03
CA GLN A 273 0.61 12.87 -16.84
C GLN A 273 -0.16 12.63 -15.55
N ASN A 274 -1.42 13.07 -15.49
CA ASN A 274 -2.28 12.78 -14.34
C ASN A 274 -2.51 11.27 -14.15
N ALA A 275 -2.65 10.52 -15.24
CA ALA A 275 -2.87 9.07 -15.18
C ALA A 275 -1.61 8.29 -14.72
N GLU A 276 -0.40 8.88 -14.90
CA GLU A 276 0.88 8.25 -14.61
C GLU A 276 1.59 8.81 -13.37
N LEU A 277 1.06 9.89 -12.78
CA LEU A 277 1.64 10.60 -11.62
C LEU A 277 0.61 10.86 -10.52
N PRO A 278 1.07 10.88 -9.27
CA PRO A 278 2.36 10.41 -8.77
C PRO A 278 2.37 8.88 -8.60
N ALA A 279 3.56 8.30 -8.47
CA ALA A 279 3.70 6.88 -8.13
C ALA A 279 3.09 6.55 -6.77
N GLU A 280 2.63 5.29 -6.62
CA GLU A 280 2.40 4.67 -5.34
C GLU A 280 3.74 4.25 -4.73
N GLU A 281 3.89 4.30 -3.42
CA GLU A 281 5.20 4.13 -2.79
C GLU A 281 5.19 3.03 -1.71
N LEU A 282 6.20 2.15 -1.71
CA LEU A 282 6.56 1.36 -0.54
C LEU A 282 7.64 2.13 0.25
N LEU A 283 7.33 2.49 1.48
CA LEU A 283 8.17 3.29 2.38
C LEU A 283 8.75 2.40 3.47
N ARG A 284 10.04 2.57 3.79
CA ARG A 284 10.66 2.07 5.01
C ARG A 284 10.60 3.17 6.05
N VAL A 285 9.93 2.94 7.17
CA VAL A 285 9.53 3.99 8.11
C VAL A 285 10.26 3.84 9.43
N THR A 286 10.98 4.89 9.83
CA THR A 286 11.63 5.00 11.14
C THR A 286 11.18 6.25 11.89
N SER A 287 11.50 6.34 13.18
CA SER A 287 11.07 7.47 14.00
C SER A 287 11.63 8.79 13.49
N GLY A 288 10.75 9.78 13.33
CA GLY A 288 11.10 11.13 12.87
C GLY A 288 11.15 11.30 11.35
N ASP A 289 10.91 10.24 10.57
CA ASP A 289 10.89 10.33 9.11
C ASP A 289 9.77 11.26 8.60
N ASP A 290 10.10 12.04 7.55
CA ASP A 290 9.18 12.89 6.81
C ASP A 290 9.25 12.55 5.32
N PHE A 291 8.11 12.09 4.77
CA PHE A 291 7.96 11.68 3.38
C PHE A 291 7.39 12.76 2.46
N GLY A 292 7.14 13.96 3.01
CA GLY A 292 6.95 15.20 2.25
C GLY A 292 5.53 15.60 1.91
N TRP A 293 4.50 14.74 2.02
CA TRP A 293 3.12 15.20 1.82
C TRP A 293 2.76 16.32 2.82
N PRO A 294 2.05 17.35 2.43
CA PRO A 294 1.45 17.67 1.13
C PRO A 294 2.39 18.42 0.17
N TYR A 295 3.54 18.86 0.65
CA TYR A 295 4.47 19.72 -0.09
C TYR A 295 5.12 19.04 -1.29
N CYS A 296 5.26 17.70 -1.21
CA CYS A 296 6.00 16.90 -2.18
C CYS A 296 5.21 15.66 -2.61
N TYR A 297 5.50 15.18 -3.82
CA TYR A 297 5.08 13.87 -4.29
C TYR A 297 6.23 13.18 -5.05
N TRP A 298 6.15 11.86 -5.21
CA TRP A 298 7.15 11.09 -5.96
C TRP A 298 6.78 11.04 -7.43
N ASP A 299 7.63 11.61 -8.28
CA ASP A 299 7.55 11.47 -9.73
C ASP A 299 8.16 10.10 -10.12
N GLY A 300 7.30 9.14 -10.42
CA GLY A 300 7.71 7.77 -10.75
C GLY A 300 8.41 7.65 -12.09
N GLN A 301 8.21 8.60 -13.01
CA GLN A 301 8.86 8.61 -14.31
C GLN A 301 10.30 9.11 -14.20
N ARG A 302 10.55 10.08 -13.32
CA ARG A 302 11.87 10.69 -13.11
C ARG A 302 12.65 10.04 -11.95
N GLY A 303 11.99 9.27 -11.10
CA GLY A 303 12.62 8.64 -9.93
C GLY A 303 13.05 9.64 -8.86
N ILE A 304 12.36 10.76 -8.73
CA ILE A 304 12.68 11.82 -7.76
C ILE A 304 11.42 12.37 -7.08
N ARG A 305 11.60 12.96 -5.92
CA ARG A 305 10.54 13.68 -5.21
C ARG A 305 10.53 15.13 -5.66
N VAL A 306 9.38 15.64 -6.09
CA VAL A 306 9.20 17.00 -6.61
C VAL A 306 8.19 17.79 -5.78
N LEU A 307 8.33 19.13 -5.84
CA LEU A 307 7.45 20.08 -5.16
C LEU A 307 6.04 20.02 -5.78
N ALA A 308 5.04 19.96 -4.94
CA ALA A 308 3.65 19.94 -5.36
C ALA A 308 3.21 21.32 -5.88
N PRO A 309 2.36 21.38 -6.90
CA PRO A 309 1.98 22.66 -7.53
C PRO A 309 1.24 23.60 -6.57
N GLU A 310 0.53 23.09 -5.57
CA GLU A 310 -0.10 23.87 -4.51
C GLU A 310 0.89 24.74 -3.72
N TYR A 311 2.17 24.36 -3.76
CA TYR A 311 3.28 24.99 -3.02
C TYR A 311 4.34 25.60 -3.97
N GLY A 312 3.94 25.92 -5.21
CA GLY A 312 4.80 26.55 -6.21
C GLY A 312 5.61 25.58 -7.08
N GLY A 313 5.33 24.29 -7.04
CA GLY A 313 5.91 23.31 -7.95
C GLY A 313 5.37 23.47 -9.38
N ASN A 314 6.20 23.13 -10.34
CA ASN A 314 5.87 23.19 -11.78
C ASN A 314 5.97 21.81 -12.46
N GLY A 315 5.92 20.73 -11.69
CA GLY A 315 6.11 19.36 -12.17
C GLY A 315 7.58 18.93 -12.30
N SER A 316 8.54 19.84 -12.07
CA SER A 316 9.97 19.53 -12.17
C SER A 316 10.83 20.04 -11.01
N THR A 317 10.36 21.06 -10.31
CA THR A 317 11.08 21.67 -9.18
C THR A 317 11.22 20.68 -8.02
N VAL A 318 12.44 20.46 -7.55
CA VAL A 318 12.72 19.62 -6.38
C VAL A 318 12.58 20.45 -5.09
N GLY A 319 13.29 21.56 -5.00
CA GLY A 319 13.22 22.47 -3.85
C GLY A 319 13.43 21.76 -2.50
N LEU A 320 12.55 22.05 -1.53
CA LEU A 320 12.58 21.43 -0.20
C LEU A 320 12.39 19.90 -0.21
N CYS A 321 11.92 19.34 -1.31
CA CYS A 321 11.69 17.92 -1.44
C CYS A 321 12.99 17.09 -1.50
N ALA A 322 14.13 17.72 -1.76
CA ALA A 322 15.44 17.08 -1.69
C ALA A 322 15.79 16.52 -0.29
N SER A 323 15.23 17.13 0.77
CA SER A 323 15.46 16.70 2.15
C SER A 323 14.49 15.64 2.65
N LYS A 324 13.45 15.31 1.87
CA LYS A 324 12.42 14.34 2.27
C LYS A 324 12.88 12.91 2.01
N LYS A 325 12.38 11.98 2.83
CA LYS A 325 12.70 10.56 2.68
C LYS A 325 12.26 10.01 1.32
N GLY A 326 13.12 9.19 0.72
CA GLY A 326 12.79 8.39 -0.46
C GLY A 326 11.93 7.18 -0.14
N ASN A 327 11.56 6.46 -1.18
CA ASN A 327 10.86 5.17 -1.08
C ASN A 327 11.83 3.99 -1.27
N VAL A 328 11.32 2.79 -0.98
CA VAL A 328 11.98 1.51 -1.27
C VAL A 328 11.65 1.05 -2.68
N SER A 329 10.40 1.27 -3.08
CA SER A 329 9.89 0.90 -4.41
C SER A 329 8.80 1.89 -4.82
N ALA A 330 8.80 2.28 -6.08
CA ALA A 330 7.76 3.07 -6.72
C ALA A 330 6.97 2.17 -7.68
N MET A 331 5.65 2.19 -7.55
CA MET A 331 4.73 1.42 -8.37
C MET A 331 3.85 2.37 -9.19
N PRO A 332 3.16 1.86 -10.22
CA PRO A 332 2.34 2.70 -11.10
C PRO A 332 1.30 3.53 -10.34
N ALA A 333 1.08 4.74 -10.82
CA ALA A 333 0.16 5.70 -10.24
C ALA A 333 -1.27 5.16 -10.12
N HIS A 334 -1.95 5.51 -9.05
CA HIS A 334 -3.37 5.26 -8.81
C HIS A 334 -3.78 3.79 -8.67
N TRP A 335 -2.83 2.87 -8.54
CA TRP A 335 -3.15 1.46 -8.31
C TRP A 335 -3.76 1.20 -6.93
N ALA A 336 -3.61 2.11 -5.99
CA ALA A 336 -4.19 2.11 -4.64
C ALA A 336 -3.73 0.90 -3.78
N PRO A 337 -2.53 0.95 -3.19
CA PRO A 337 -1.97 -0.15 -2.37
C PRO A 337 -2.69 -0.25 -1.02
N ASN A 338 -3.59 -1.23 -0.89
CA ASN A 338 -4.46 -1.37 0.28
C ASN A 338 -3.92 -2.29 1.38
N ALA A 339 -3.10 -3.27 1.05
CA ALA A 339 -2.51 -4.17 2.05
C ALA A 339 -1.05 -4.48 1.74
N LEU A 340 -0.29 -4.79 2.79
CA LEU A 340 1.11 -5.17 2.74
C LEU A 340 1.34 -6.33 3.71
N THR A 341 2.05 -7.37 3.29
CA THR A 341 2.51 -8.44 4.17
C THR A 341 3.87 -8.95 3.72
N PHE A 342 4.75 -9.30 4.68
CA PHE A 342 6.01 -10.00 4.40
C PHE A 342 5.76 -11.51 4.44
N TYR A 343 6.28 -12.23 3.47
CA TYR A 343 6.14 -13.68 3.38
C TYR A 343 7.27 -14.40 4.10
N THR A 344 6.94 -15.13 5.15
CA THR A 344 7.88 -15.91 5.98
C THR A 344 7.69 -17.41 5.85
N GLY A 345 6.66 -17.84 5.11
CA GLY A 345 6.30 -19.24 4.95
C GLY A 345 7.31 -20.04 4.13
N SER A 346 7.18 -21.36 4.21
CA SER A 346 7.99 -22.30 3.44
C SER A 346 7.24 -22.93 2.25
N MET A 347 5.92 -22.73 2.16
CA MET A 347 5.10 -23.31 1.10
C MET A 347 5.50 -22.75 -0.29
N PHE A 348 5.70 -21.42 -0.41
CA PHE A 348 6.06 -20.82 -1.68
C PHE A 348 7.54 -21.03 -2.00
N PRO A 349 7.93 -21.02 -3.29
CA PRO A 349 9.33 -21.10 -3.72
C PRO A 349 10.25 -20.10 -2.99
N ALA A 350 11.52 -20.43 -2.91
CA ALA A 350 12.53 -19.67 -2.16
C ALA A 350 12.57 -18.18 -2.54
N LYS A 351 12.30 -17.84 -3.81
CA LYS A 351 12.30 -16.44 -4.29
C LYS A 351 11.32 -15.53 -3.57
N TYR A 352 10.23 -16.08 -2.99
CA TYR A 352 9.20 -15.31 -2.29
C TYR A 352 9.51 -15.10 -0.79
N ARG A 353 10.42 -15.90 -0.23
CA ARG A 353 10.70 -15.87 1.22
C ARG A 353 11.43 -14.58 1.61
N GLY A 354 10.92 -13.93 2.65
CA GLY A 354 11.42 -12.64 3.13
C GLY A 354 10.97 -11.45 2.32
N GLY A 355 10.37 -11.65 1.13
CA GLY A 355 9.83 -10.58 0.31
C GLY A 355 8.46 -10.08 0.75
N ALA A 356 8.00 -9.00 0.15
CA ALA A 356 6.75 -8.33 0.47
C ALA A 356 5.70 -8.55 -0.62
N PHE A 357 4.46 -8.85 -0.23
CA PHE A 357 3.29 -8.81 -1.10
C PHE A 357 2.48 -7.55 -0.83
N ILE A 358 2.01 -6.88 -1.89
CA ILE A 358 1.14 -5.71 -1.82
C ILE A 358 -0.14 -6.00 -2.62
N ALA A 359 -1.30 -5.84 -2.01
CA ALA A 359 -2.58 -5.89 -2.71
C ALA A 359 -2.97 -4.50 -3.20
N PHE A 360 -3.20 -4.37 -4.50
CA PHE A 360 -3.63 -3.14 -5.14
C PHE A 360 -5.13 -3.20 -5.40
N HIS A 361 -5.85 -2.25 -4.80
CA HIS A 361 -7.30 -2.15 -4.85
C HIS A 361 -7.82 -1.72 -6.23
N GLY A 362 -6.95 -1.15 -7.05
CA GLY A 362 -7.26 -0.70 -8.39
C GLY A 362 -7.72 0.75 -8.48
N SER A 363 -7.48 1.32 -9.65
CA SER A 363 -7.67 2.75 -9.93
C SER A 363 -9.14 3.10 -10.25
N TRP A 364 -9.41 4.39 -10.29
CA TRP A 364 -10.67 4.98 -10.76
C TRP A 364 -10.42 6.23 -11.62
N ASN A 365 -9.19 6.74 -11.69
CA ASN A 365 -8.81 8.05 -12.19
C ASN A 365 -7.61 8.01 -13.15
N ARG A 366 -7.44 6.90 -13.89
CA ARG A 366 -6.35 6.76 -14.87
C ARG A 366 -6.73 7.16 -16.30
N ALA A 367 -7.98 7.56 -16.58
CA ALA A 367 -8.32 8.06 -17.91
C ALA A 367 -7.36 9.18 -18.33
N PRO A 368 -6.90 9.23 -19.62
CA PRO A 368 -7.32 8.40 -20.76
C PRO A 368 -6.69 6.99 -20.79
N LEU A 369 -5.77 6.65 -19.89
CA LEU A 369 -5.21 5.31 -19.80
C LEU A 369 -6.23 4.29 -19.26
N PRO A 370 -6.08 3.01 -19.60
CA PRO A 370 -6.84 1.94 -18.96
C PRO A 370 -6.72 1.97 -17.44
N GLN A 371 -7.77 1.56 -16.74
CA GLN A 371 -7.68 1.37 -15.30
C GLN A 371 -6.65 0.29 -14.96
N GLY A 372 -5.94 0.44 -13.85
CA GLY A 372 -4.82 -0.43 -13.46
C GLY A 372 -4.85 -0.78 -11.97
N GLY A 373 -3.92 -1.62 -11.55
CA GLY A 373 -3.98 -2.27 -10.26
C GLY A 373 -4.93 -3.48 -10.32
N TYR A 374 -5.78 -3.68 -9.32
CA TYR A 374 -6.62 -4.88 -9.18
C TYR A 374 -5.78 -6.17 -9.23
N ASN A 375 -4.67 -6.16 -8.51
CA ASN A 375 -3.69 -7.24 -8.55
C ASN A 375 -3.00 -7.38 -7.19
N VAL A 376 -2.19 -8.43 -7.07
CA VAL A 376 -1.21 -8.57 -6.00
C VAL A 376 0.17 -8.52 -6.63
N VAL A 377 1.03 -7.68 -6.07
CA VAL A 377 2.42 -7.50 -6.50
C VAL A 377 3.35 -8.15 -5.48
N PHE A 378 4.46 -8.66 -5.94
CA PHE A 378 5.56 -9.14 -5.11
C PHE A 378 6.80 -8.25 -5.27
N ILE A 379 7.43 -7.90 -4.16
CA ILE A 379 8.69 -7.15 -4.10
C ILE A 379 9.73 -8.02 -3.43
N PRO A 380 10.80 -8.42 -4.12
CA PRO A 380 11.86 -9.25 -3.53
C PRO A 380 12.68 -8.46 -2.51
N PHE A 381 13.02 -9.14 -1.42
CA PHE A 381 13.95 -8.65 -0.40
C PHE A 381 15.09 -9.65 -0.21
N THR A 382 16.31 -9.13 -0.09
CA THR A 382 17.50 -9.91 0.24
C THR A 382 18.20 -9.23 1.42
N ASN A 383 18.46 -9.96 2.49
CA ASN A 383 19.06 -9.41 3.72
C ASN A 383 18.29 -8.18 4.25
N ASN A 384 16.96 -8.24 4.25
CA ASN A 384 16.04 -7.17 4.67
C ASN A 384 16.11 -5.88 3.82
N ALA A 385 16.69 -5.92 2.64
CA ALA A 385 16.72 -4.82 1.69
C ALA A 385 16.10 -5.22 0.35
N SER A 386 15.49 -4.26 -0.34
CA SER A 386 15.00 -4.42 -1.70
C SER A 386 15.76 -3.44 -2.62
N ASN A 387 15.94 -3.83 -3.87
CA ASN A 387 16.45 -2.96 -4.92
C ASN A 387 15.33 -2.15 -5.62
N GLY A 388 14.11 -2.21 -5.09
CA GLY A 388 12.95 -1.51 -5.63
C GLY A 388 12.22 -2.22 -6.76
N ALA A 389 12.76 -3.34 -7.27
CA ALA A 389 12.08 -4.14 -8.30
C ALA A 389 10.80 -4.79 -7.76
N TRP A 390 9.82 -4.97 -8.62
CA TRP A 390 8.56 -5.63 -8.29
C TRP A 390 8.05 -6.44 -9.48
N GLU A 391 7.22 -7.44 -9.22
CA GLU A 391 6.55 -8.24 -10.23
C GLU A 391 5.07 -8.43 -9.88
N VAL A 392 4.20 -8.54 -10.89
CA VAL A 392 2.80 -8.90 -10.68
C VAL A 392 2.72 -10.38 -10.34
N PHE A 393 2.17 -10.69 -9.16
CA PHE A 393 2.03 -12.07 -8.67
C PHE A 393 0.65 -12.67 -8.99
N ALA A 394 -0.44 -11.91 -8.80
CA ALA A 394 -1.78 -12.40 -9.05
C ALA A 394 -2.64 -11.36 -9.78
N THR A 395 -3.36 -11.81 -10.82
CA THR A 395 -4.35 -11.02 -11.57
C THR A 395 -5.64 -11.83 -11.78
N GLY A 396 -6.60 -11.30 -12.56
CA GLY A 396 -7.86 -11.97 -12.83
C GLY A 396 -8.99 -11.61 -11.84
N PHE A 397 -8.77 -10.60 -11.00
CA PHE A 397 -9.81 -10.06 -10.11
C PHE A 397 -10.89 -9.29 -10.87
N VAL A 398 -10.54 -8.74 -12.05
CA VAL A 398 -11.42 -7.94 -12.91
C VAL A 398 -11.22 -8.30 -14.38
N PRO A 399 -12.20 -8.00 -15.26
CA PRO A 399 -12.01 -8.01 -16.71
C PRO A 399 -10.90 -7.05 -17.15
N GLN A 400 -10.30 -7.27 -18.33
CA GLN A 400 -9.22 -6.42 -18.85
C GLN A 400 -9.66 -4.98 -19.15
N ASP A 401 -10.94 -4.79 -19.52
CA ASP A 401 -11.56 -3.52 -19.91
C ASP A 401 -12.38 -2.90 -18.77
N VAL A 402 -12.04 -3.23 -17.52
CA VAL A 402 -12.77 -2.73 -16.34
C VAL A 402 -12.88 -1.20 -16.35
N GLN A 403 -14.10 -0.71 -16.18
CA GLN A 403 -14.37 0.73 -16.08
C GLN A 403 -14.31 1.21 -14.63
N PRO A 404 -14.10 2.50 -14.38
CA PRO A 404 -14.18 3.04 -13.04
C PRO A 404 -15.46 2.64 -12.32
N GLN A 405 -15.34 2.15 -11.08
CA GLN A 405 -16.45 1.73 -10.22
C GLN A 405 -17.23 0.47 -10.65
N THR A 406 -16.84 -0.21 -11.74
CA THR A 406 -17.51 -1.44 -12.20
C THR A 406 -16.78 -2.72 -11.82
N ALA A 407 -15.66 -2.62 -11.14
CA ALA A 407 -14.85 -3.77 -10.72
C ALA A 407 -15.65 -4.72 -9.83
N PRO A 408 -15.80 -6.00 -10.22
CA PRO A 408 -16.53 -6.99 -9.41
C PRO A 408 -15.75 -7.38 -8.14
N HIS A 409 -14.42 -7.31 -8.19
CA HIS A 409 -13.53 -7.63 -7.09
C HIS A 409 -12.38 -6.63 -7.01
N ARG A 410 -12.04 -6.23 -5.80
CA ARG A 410 -10.95 -5.29 -5.53
C ARG A 410 -10.09 -5.80 -4.37
N PRO A 411 -8.86 -6.31 -4.61
CA PRO A 411 -7.97 -6.79 -3.56
C PRO A 411 -7.78 -5.76 -2.45
N SER A 412 -7.98 -6.17 -1.20
CA SER A 412 -8.07 -5.22 -0.09
C SER A 412 -7.21 -5.59 1.12
N GLY A 413 -7.09 -6.88 1.46
CA GLY A 413 -6.30 -7.38 2.58
C GLY A 413 -5.40 -8.52 2.15
N LEU A 414 -4.31 -8.72 2.88
CA LEU A 414 -3.35 -9.82 2.72
C LEU A 414 -2.97 -10.41 4.08
N ALA A 415 -2.92 -11.73 4.18
CA ALA A 415 -2.34 -12.43 5.32
C ALA A 415 -1.73 -13.75 4.89
N GLN A 416 -0.70 -14.18 5.63
CA GLN A 416 -0.12 -15.51 5.50
C GLN A 416 -0.72 -16.46 6.53
N GLY A 417 -1.12 -17.64 6.10
CA GLY A 417 -1.51 -18.73 6.98
C GLY A 417 -0.33 -19.46 7.62
N PRO A 418 -0.56 -20.24 8.68
CA PRO A 418 0.49 -21.00 9.35
C PRO A 418 1.10 -22.10 8.45
N ASP A 419 0.36 -22.58 7.47
CA ASP A 419 0.79 -23.51 6.43
C ASP A 419 1.60 -22.85 5.31
N GLY A 420 1.67 -21.50 5.28
CA GLY A 420 2.33 -20.71 4.25
C GLY A 420 1.42 -20.31 3.09
N ALA A 421 0.14 -20.61 3.10
CA ALA A 421 -0.80 -20.08 2.10
C ALA A 421 -0.94 -18.57 2.23
N LEU A 422 -1.16 -17.87 1.11
CA LEU A 422 -1.47 -16.44 1.09
C LEU A 422 -2.98 -16.25 0.93
N TYR A 423 -3.57 -15.48 1.84
CA TYR A 423 -4.98 -15.10 1.78
C TYR A 423 -5.12 -13.68 1.25
N VAL A 424 -6.13 -13.46 0.38
CA VAL A 424 -6.47 -12.17 -0.23
C VAL A 424 -7.95 -11.90 0.01
N THR A 425 -8.31 -10.72 0.54
CA THR A 425 -9.71 -10.28 0.65
C THR A 425 -10.11 -9.32 -0.44
N ASP A 426 -11.42 -9.17 -0.64
CA ASP A 426 -12.07 -8.24 -1.56
C ASP A 426 -13.26 -7.56 -0.86
N ASP A 427 -13.32 -6.24 -0.92
CA ASP A 427 -14.34 -5.45 -0.23
C ASP A 427 -15.57 -5.09 -1.08
N VAL A 428 -15.59 -5.50 -2.35
CA VAL A 428 -16.71 -5.26 -3.28
C VAL A 428 -17.57 -6.50 -3.42
N GLY A 429 -16.98 -7.64 -3.79
CA GLY A 429 -17.66 -8.93 -3.89
C GLY A 429 -17.74 -9.71 -2.59
N GLY A 430 -16.95 -9.30 -1.58
CA GLY A 430 -16.92 -9.96 -0.27
C GLY A 430 -16.28 -11.32 -0.26
N ARG A 431 -15.22 -11.51 -1.02
CA ARG A 431 -14.54 -12.79 -1.20
C ARG A 431 -13.23 -12.86 -0.44
N VAL A 432 -12.87 -14.05 -0.01
CA VAL A 432 -11.55 -14.41 0.49
C VAL A 432 -10.99 -15.50 -0.40
N TRP A 433 -9.86 -15.26 -1.05
CA TRP A 433 -9.09 -16.28 -1.75
C TRP A 433 -8.00 -16.83 -0.84
N ARG A 434 -7.72 -18.13 -0.99
CA ARG A 434 -6.57 -18.81 -0.42
C ARG A 434 -5.68 -19.28 -1.56
N ILE A 435 -4.43 -18.78 -1.62
CA ILE A 435 -3.44 -19.09 -2.64
C ILE A 435 -2.40 -20.05 -2.04
N THR A 436 -2.20 -21.18 -2.71
CA THR A 436 -1.25 -22.22 -2.32
C THR A 436 -0.26 -22.51 -3.43
N TYR A 437 0.80 -23.21 -3.13
CA TYR A 437 1.79 -23.69 -4.10
C TYR A 437 1.96 -25.18 -3.95
N SER A 438 1.79 -25.92 -5.04
CA SER A 438 1.96 -27.40 -5.07
C SER A 438 3.16 -27.84 -5.91
N GLY A 439 3.77 -26.91 -6.67
CA GLY A 439 4.90 -27.24 -7.55
C GLY A 439 4.52 -28.05 -8.81
N ARG A 440 3.22 -28.20 -9.08
CA ARG A 440 2.69 -28.97 -10.24
C ARG A 440 2.11 -28.06 -11.30
#